data_608e2bc8db27e924b1c8b355cf987a2c
#
_entry.id   608e2bc8db27e924b1c8b355cf987a2c
#
_cell.length_a   1.000
_cell.length_b   1.000
_cell.length_c   1.000
_cell.angle_alpha   90.00
_cell.angle_beta   90.00
_cell.angle_gamma   90.00
#
_symmetry.space_group_name_H-M   'P 1'
#
loop_
_entity.id
_entity.type
_entity.pdbx_description
1 polymer ?
#
loop_
_entity_poly.entity_id
_entity_poly.type
_entity_poly.pdbx_seq_one_letter_code
_entity_poly.pdbx_strand_id
1 'polypeptide(L)'
;MIDRKATKKRVLVIPCSGIGKVHGLLSREATYLVVDELAPEETDTLCLALLVKGDPEALEEVRTHKCIAIDGCAKACAQKNVEMAGGQVGKAVQVASVLHDHRGAQPGTGSALTDDGWAIARDIATLVASEAACLRDGAEGDR
;
A
#
# COMPACT_ATOMS: atom_id res chain seq x y z
N MET A 1 -22.68 -3.08 -3.67
CA MET A 1 -21.47 -2.56 -3.22
C MET A 1 -21.41 -2.41 -1.73
N ILE A 2 -20.34 -2.79 -1.14
CA ILE A 2 -20.23 -2.72 0.31
C ILE A 2 -19.99 -1.32 0.75
N ASP A 3 -20.72 -0.91 1.78
CA ASP A 3 -20.53 0.42 2.34
C ASP A 3 -19.30 0.38 3.21
N ARG A 4 -18.20 0.91 2.71
CA ARG A 4 -16.94 0.88 3.42
C ARG A 4 -16.96 1.66 4.70
N LYS A 5 -17.82 2.65 4.79
CA LYS A 5 -17.89 3.43 6.00
C LYS A 5 -18.46 2.65 7.15
N ALA A 6 -19.26 1.64 6.86
CA ALA A 6 -19.84 0.83 7.91
C ALA A 6 -18.83 -0.14 8.50
N THR A 7 -17.70 -0.36 7.82
CA THR A 7 -16.69 -1.28 8.29
C THR A 7 -15.58 -0.51 8.93
N LYS A 8 -15.59 -0.41 10.26
CA LYS A 8 -14.62 0.37 10.90
C LYS A 8 -13.29 -0.27 10.99
N LYS A 9 -12.28 0.45 11.24
CA LYS A 9 -10.93 -0.03 11.50
C LYS A 9 -10.28 -0.70 10.33
N ARG A 10 -10.70 -0.36 9.13
CA ARG A 10 -9.94 -0.80 7.97
C ARG A 10 -8.64 -0.02 7.89
N VAL A 11 -7.62 -0.68 7.41
CA VAL A 11 -6.33 -0.05 7.16
C VAL A 11 -6.26 0.24 5.66
N LEU A 12 -5.86 1.44 5.30
CA LEU A 12 -5.74 1.80 3.90
C LEU A 12 -4.33 1.49 3.43
N VAL A 13 -4.22 0.74 2.34
CA VAL A 13 -2.95 0.43 1.72
C VAL A 13 -2.85 1.27 0.46
N ILE A 14 -1.87 2.16 0.42
CA ILE A 14 -1.78 3.15 -0.65
C ILE A 14 -0.46 2.98 -1.40
N PRO A 15 -0.53 2.48 -2.63
CA PRO A 15 0.69 2.30 -3.41
C PRO A 15 1.01 3.56 -4.19
N CYS A 16 2.30 3.73 -4.50
CA CYS A 16 2.68 4.79 -5.40
C CYS A 16 2.22 4.43 -6.81
N SER A 17 2.09 5.42 -7.67
CA SER A 17 1.66 5.18 -9.03
C SER A 17 2.73 4.46 -9.84
N GLY A 18 3.94 4.98 -9.83
CA GLY A 18 5.09 4.31 -10.41
C GLY A 18 4.93 3.79 -11.82
N ILE A 19 4.17 4.45 -12.66
CA ILE A 19 3.94 3.99 -14.03
C ILE A 19 5.27 3.99 -14.77
N GLY A 20 5.51 2.91 -15.50
CA GLY A 20 6.70 2.80 -16.34
C GLY A 20 7.86 2.07 -15.69
N LYS A 21 7.76 1.77 -14.42
CA LYS A 21 8.82 1.03 -13.73
C LYS A 21 8.27 -0.17 -13.02
N VAL A 22 9.07 -1.24 -12.97
CA VAL A 22 8.63 -2.45 -12.29
C VAL A 22 8.41 -2.21 -10.81
N HIS A 23 9.14 -1.26 -10.22
CA HIS A 23 8.96 -0.92 -8.80
C HIS A 23 7.53 -0.48 -8.52
N GLY A 24 6.97 0.35 -9.41
CA GLY A 24 5.60 0.79 -9.25
C GLY A 24 4.61 -0.34 -9.49
N LEU A 25 4.89 -1.19 -10.48
CA LEU A 25 4.02 -2.33 -10.73
C LEU A 25 4.00 -3.26 -9.53
N LEU A 26 5.17 -3.50 -8.92
CA LEU A 26 5.23 -4.33 -7.72
C LEU A 26 4.39 -3.75 -6.60
N SER A 27 4.46 -2.43 -6.40
CA SER A 27 3.67 -1.80 -5.34
C SER A 27 2.18 -1.94 -5.60
N ARG A 28 1.74 -1.80 -6.84
CA ARG A 28 0.32 -1.93 -7.17
C ARG A 28 -0.16 -3.36 -7.06
N GLU A 29 0.60 -4.31 -7.60
CA GLU A 29 0.17 -5.70 -7.56
C GLU A 29 0.19 -6.25 -6.14
N ALA A 30 1.16 -5.84 -5.34
CA ALA A 30 1.18 -6.23 -3.94
C ALA A 30 -0.06 -5.69 -3.22
N THR A 31 -0.44 -4.45 -3.52
CA THR A 31 -1.64 -3.88 -2.92
C THR A 31 -2.87 -4.70 -3.28
N TYR A 32 -3.02 -5.09 -4.54
CA TYR A 32 -4.17 -5.88 -4.94
C TYR A 32 -4.18 -7.25 -4.27
N LEU A 33 -3.01 -7.86 -4.09
CA LEU A 33 -2.97 -9.13 -3.37
C LEU A 33 -3.45 -8.96 -1.94
N VAL A 34 -3.11 -7.85 -1.30
CA VAL A 34 -3.56 -7.62 0.08
C VAL A 34 -5.06 -7.40 0.12
N VAL A 35 -5.57 -6.47 -0.69
CA VAL A 35 -6.97 -6.07 -0.55
C VAL A 35 -7.94 -7.05 -1.17
N ASP A 36 -7.48 -7.87 -2.10
CA ASP A 36 -8.37 -8.83 -2.76
C ASP A 36 -8.24 -10.24 -2.21
N GLU A 37 -7.08 -10.61 -1.69
CA GLU A 37 -6.85 -11.99 -1.29
C GLU A 37 -6.44 -12.18 0.16
N LEU A 38 -5.46 -11.42 0.65
CA LEU A 38 -4.89 -11.71 1.95
C LEU A 38 -5.67 -11.10 3.12
N ALA A 39 -6.21 -9.92 2.93
CA ALA A 39 -6.91 -9.22 4.01
C ALA A 39 -8.07 -8.40 3.48
N PRO A 40 -8.99 -9.01 2.73
CA PRO A 40 -10.03 -8.23 2.04
C PRO A 40 -11.02 -7.55 2.98
N GLU A 41 -11.18 -8.09 4.18
CA GLU A 41 -12.13 -7.49 5.11
C GLU A 41 -11.50 -6.49 6.04
N GLU A 42 -10.17 -6.40 6.04
CA GLU A 42 -9.46 -5.54 6.96
C GLU A 42 -8.76 -4.39 6.27
N THR A 43 -8.66 -4.41 4.97
CA THR A 43 -7.92 -3.39 4.24
C THR A 43 -8.74 -2.86 3.08
N ASP A 44 -8.31 -1.70 2.60
CA ASP A 44 -8.88 -1.11 1.41
C ASP A 44 -7.78 -0.26 0.77
N THR A 45 -8.03 0.26 -0.39
CA THR A 45 -7.05 1.08 -1.07
C THR A 45 -7.76 2.22 -1.78
N LEU A 46 -7.00 3.23 -2.16
CA LEU A 46 -7.52 4.28 -3.01
C LEU A 46 -6.42 4.79 -3.90
N CYS A 47 -6.81 5.49 -4.93
CA CYS A 47 -5.87 5.99 -5.92
C CYS A 47 -5.10 7.19 -5.37
N LEU A 48 -3.77 7.12 -5.44
CA LEU A 48 -2.94 8.21 -4.95
C LEU A 48 -3.26 9.53 -5.63
N ALA A 49 -3.65 9.47 -6.90
CA ALA A 49 -3.98 10.69 -7.64
C ALA A 49 -5.16 11.45 -7.01
N LEU A 50 -6.05 10.74 -6.34
CA LEU A 50 -7.14 11.42 -5.65
C LEU A 50 -6.64 12.28 -4.50
N LEU A 51 -5.60 11.84 -3.82
CA LEU A 51 -5.01 12.65 -2.76
C LEU A 51 -4.30 13.86 -3.36
N VAL A 52 -3.60 13.64 -4.47
CA VAL A 52 -2.86 14.72 -5.11
C VAL A 52 -3.81 15.82 -5.58
N LYS A 53 -4.96 15.41 -6.13
CA LYS A 53 -5.90 16.42 -6.61
C LYS A 53 -6.75 17.02 -5.51
N GLY A 54 -6.70 16.46 -4.31
CA GLY A 54 -7.46 17.00 -3.18
C GLY A 54 -8.90 16.58 -3.13
N ASP A 55 -9.23 15.39 -3.63
CA ASP A 55 -10.58 14.88 -3.59
C ASP A 55 -11.08 14.81 -2.14
N PRO A 56 -12.21 15.47 -1.81
CA PRO A 56 -12.62 15.53 -0.40
C PRO A 56 -12.88 14.19 0.24
N GLU A 57 -13.44 13.25 -0.50
CA GLU A 57 -13.73 11.94 0.05
C GLU A 57 -12.46 11.17 0.33
N ALA A 58 -11.49 11.25 -0.58
CA ALA A 58 -10.20 10.56 -0.39
C ALA A 58 -9.44 11.16 0.79
N LEU A 59 -9.48 12.49 0.94
CA LEU A 59 -8.82 13.15 2.07
C LEU A 59 -9.43 12.69 3.38
N GLU A 60 -10.75 12.60 3.41
CA GLU A 60 -11.43 12.17 4.62
C GLU A 60 -11.06 10.72 4.95
N GLU A 61 -10.95 9.86 3.95
CA GLU A 61 -10.61 8.47 4.17
C GLU A 61 -9.22 8.35 4.83
N VAL A 62 -8.22 9.06 4.29
CA VAL A 62 -6.88 8.91 4.85
C VAL A 62 -6.76 9.56 6.22
N ARG A 63 -7.58 10.56 6.52
CA ARG A 63 -7.54 11.21 7.82
C ARG A 63 -8.18 10.38 8.92
N THR A 64 -9.08 9.48 8.56
CA THR A 64 -9.84 8.71 9.53
C THR A 64 -9.40 7.27 9.65
N HIS A 65 -8.43 6.84 8.85
CA HIS A 65 -7.94 5.46 8.88
C HIS A 65 -6.44 5.44 9.00
N LYS A 66 -5.91 4.39 9.56
CA LYS A 66 -4.46 4.19 9.53
C LYS A 66 -4.06 3.79 8.13
N CYS A 67 -2.89 4.19 7.71
CA CYS A 67 -2.44 3.96 6.34
C CYS A 67 -1.10 3.24 6.30
N ILE A 68 -0.94 2.40 5.29
CA ILE A 68 0.33 1.80 4.95
C ILE A 68 0.68 2.31 3.55
N ALA A 69 1.85 2.92 3.41
CA ALA A 69 2.29 3.40 2.11
C ALA A 69 3.26 2.40 1.52
N ILE A 70 3.09 2.07 0.24
CA ILE A 70 4.02 1.21 -0.48
C ILE A 70 4.61 2.04 -1.61
N ASP A 71 5.89 2.37 -1.48
CA ASP A 71 6.56 3.20 -2.46
C ASP A 71 7.63 2.43 -3.20
N GLY A 72 7.73 2.66 -4.49
CA GLY A 72 8.72 1.97 -5.31
C GLY A 72 10.13 2.43 -5.05
N CYS A 73 10.31 3.69 -4.71
CA CYS A 73 11.65 4.23 -4.57
C CYS A 73 11.71 5.23 -3.41
N ALA A 74 12.91 5.73 -3.16
CA ALA A 74 13.15 6.59 -2.02
C ALA A 74 12.43 7.93 -2.07
N LYS A 75 11.84 8.28 -3.20
CA LYS A 75 11.07 9.53 -3.27
C LYS A 75 9.83 9.46 -2.39
N ALA A 76 9.34 8.25 -2.10
CA ALA A 76 8.28 8.05 -1.12
C ALA A 76 7.03 8.86 -1.42
N CYS A 77 6.57 8.81 -2.67
CA CYS A 77 5.44 9.63 -3.09
C CYS A 77 4.16 9.28 -2.35
N ALA A 78 3.89 7.98 -2.12
CA ALA A 78 2.68 7.61 -1.42
C ALA A 78 2.73 8.08 0.04
N GLN A 79 3.85 7.85 0.70
CA GLN A 79 3.99 8.28 2.08
C GLN A 79 3.82 9.78 2.21
N LYS A 80 4.50 10.53 1.35
CA LYS A 80 4.46 11.99 1.45
C LYS A 80 3.07 12.55 1.17
N ASN A 81 2.38 11.96 0.20
CA ASN A 81 1.06 12.48 -0.13
C ASN A 81 0.02 12.15 0.94
N VAL A 82 0.14 10.99 1.58
CA VAL A 82 -0.74 10.68 2.71
C VAL A 82 -0.49 11.69 3.84
N GLU A 83 0.78 11.97 4.14
CA GLU A 83 1.11 12.91 5.21
C GLU A 83 0.65 14.32 4.88
N MET A 84 0.84 14.74 3.64
CA MET A 84 0.39 16.08 3.24
C MET A 84 -1.12 16.20 3.29
N ALA A 85 -1.83 15.10 3.09
CA ALA A 85 -3.27 15.10 3.18
C ALA A 85 -3.78 15.10 4.62
N GLY A 86 -2.89 15.01 5.59
CA GLY A 86 -3.28 14.96 6.99
C GLY A 86 -3.46 13.56 7.53
N GLY A 87 -3.08 12.55 6.77
CA GLY A 87 -3.19 11.17 7.20
C GLY A 87 -2.01 10.72 8.04
N GLN A 88 -2.14 9.53 8.60
CA GLN A 88 -1.13 8.98 9.45
C GLN A 88 -0.61 7.69 8.85
N VAL A 89 0.67 7.67 8.49
CA VAL A 89 1.29 6.48 7.92
C VAL A 89 1.82 5.63 9.06
N GLY A 90 1.17 4.51 9.30
CA GLY A 90 1.59 3.60 10.36
C GLY A 90 2.75 2.72 9.95
N LYS A 91 2.90 2.48 8.66
CA LYS A 91 4.02 1.70 8.15
C LYS A 91 4.32 2.15 6.72
N ALA A 92 5.58 2.36 6.43
CA ALA A 92 6.03 2.69 5.07
C ALA A 92 6.89 1.54 4.57
N VAL A 93 6.54 1.01 3.40
CA VAL A 93 7.27 -0.08 2.79
C VAL A 93 7.88 0.42 1.50
N GLN A 94 9.16 0.19 1.32
CA GLN A 94 9.83 0.57 0.09
C GLN A 94 10.19 -0.67 -0.71
N VAL A 95 9.69 -0.73 -1.92
CA VAL A 95 9.92 -1.88 -2.80
C VAL A 95 11.41 -2.06 -3.07
N ALA A 96 12.13 -0.95 -3.19
CA ALA A 96 13.58 -1.03 -3.44
C ALA A 96 14.30 -1.82 -2.35
N SER A 97 13.86 -1.67 -1.10
CA SER A 97 14.47 -2.42 -0.01
C SER A 97 14.18 -3.91 -0.11
N VAL A 98 12.95 -4.25 -0.50
CA VAL A 98 12.60 -5.65 -0.65
C VAL A 98 13.36 -6.27 -1.81
N LEU A 99 13.51 -5.53 -2.91
CA LEU A 99 14.28 -6.01 -4.05
C LEU A 99 15.73 -6.26 -3.68
N HIS A 100 16.26 -5.45 -2.78
CA HIS A 100 17.62 -5.63 -2.33
C HIS A 100 17.82 -7.01 -1.68
N ASP A 101 16.78 -7.53 -1.04
CA ASP A 101 16.83 -8.84 -0.43
C ASP A 101 16.67 -9.97 -1.44
N HIS A 102 16.31 -9.66 -2.67
CA HIS A 102 16.13 -10.64 -3.72
C HIS A 102 17.18 -10.44 -4.81
N ARG A 103 18.42 -10.46 -4.43
CA ARG A 103 19.49 -10.22 -5.39
C ARG A 103 19.46 -11.21 -6.51
N GLY A 104 19.67 -10.74 -7.71
CA GLY A 104 19.67 -11.57 -8.89
C GLY A 104 18.31 -11.85 -9.48
N ALA A 105 17.25 -11.48 -8.78
CA ALA A 105 15.91 -11.67 -9.32
C ALA A 105 15.64 -10.70 -10.46
N GLN A 106 14.85 -11.15 -11.41
CA GLN A 106 14.46 -10.31 -12.54
C GLN A 106 12.95 -10.17 -12.53
N PRO A 107 12.44 -9.14 -11.85
CA PRO A 107 11.00 -9.06 -11.58
C PRO A 107 10.13 -8.74 -12.78
N GLY A 108 10.69 -8.21 -13.85
CA GLY A 108 9.91 -7.91 -15.03
C GLY A 108 10.02 -6.46 -15.45
N THR A 109 8.96 -5.95 -16.03
CA THR A 109 8.92 -4.60 -16.58
C THR A 109 7.85 -3.78 -15.88
N GLY A 110 7.67 -2.57 -16.34
CA GLY A 110 6.63 -1.72 -15.80
C GLY A 110 5.22 -2.17 -16.13
N SER A 111 5.09 -3.13 -17.06
CA SER A 111 3.76 -3.58 -17.46
C SER A 111 3.50 -5.06 -17.19
N ALA A 112 4.52 -5.84 -16.86
CA ALA A 112 4.30 -7.26 -16.62
C ALA A 112 5.34 -7.82 -15.67
N LEU A 113 4.90 -8.59 -14.69
CA LEU A 113 5.79 -9.25 -13.76
C LEU A 113 6.13 -10.64 -14.27
N THR A 114 7.37 -11.05 -13.99
CA THR A 114 7.81 -12.43 -14.21
C THR A 114 7.42 -13.27 -13.00
N ASP A 115 7.74 -14.56 -13.03
CA ASP A 115 7.56 -15.39 -11.84
C ASP A 115 8.33 -14.84 -10.65
N ASP A 116 9.56 -14.36 -10.88
CA ASP A 116 10.33 -13.71 -9.81
C ASP A 116 9.58 -12.49 -9.28
N GLY A 117 9.02 -11.70 -10.19
CA GLY A 117 8.27 -10.51 -9.79
C GLY A 117 7.05 -10.85 -8.96
N TRP A 118 6.33 -11.91 -9.34
CA TRP A 118 5.17 -12.31 -8.56
C TRP A 118 5.56 -12.82 -7.18
N ALA A 119 6.69 -13.53 -7.07
CA ALA A 119 7.17 -13.97 -5.77
C ALA A 119 7.50 -12.76 -4.88
N ILE A 120 8.12 -11.74 -5.46
CA ILE A 120 8.44 -10.53 -4.71
C ILE A 120 7.17 -9.80 -4.31
N ALA A 121 6.20 -9.71 -5.21
CA ALA A 121 4.94 -9.05 -4.90
C ALA A 121 4.24 -9.76 -3.75
N ARG A 122 4.27 -11.09 -3.71
CA ARG A 122 3.68 -11.84 -2.61
C ARG A 122 4.40 -11.62 -1.31
N ASP A 123 5.72 -11.48 -1.34
CA ASP A 123 6.49 -11.18 -0.13
C ASP A 123 6.09 -9.81 0.41
N ILE A 124 5.98 -8.82 -0.46
CA ILE A 124 5.56 -7.49 -0.04
C ILE A 124 4.14 -7.57 0.53
N ALA A 125 3.25 -8.26 -0.17
CA ALA A 125 1.86 -8.37 0.25
C ALA A 125 1.73 -9.05 1.60
N THR A 126 2.51 -10.11 1.84
CA THR A 126 2.49 -10.80 3.11
C THR A 126 2.95 -9.89 4.24
N LEU A 127 4.01 -9.13 3.99
CA LEU A 127 4.49 -8.17 4.97
C LEU A 127 3.42 -7.12 5.27
N VAL A 128 2.79 -6.59 4.22
CA VAL A 128 1.79 -5.54 4.38
C VAL A 128 0.55 -6.08 5.11
N ALA A 129 0.10 -7.29 4.77
CA ALA A 129 -1.05 -7.87 5.44
C ALA A 129 -0.78 -8.06 6.94
N SER A 130 0.43 -8.48 7.28
CA SER A 130 0.82 -8.64 8.67
C SER A 130 0.84 -7.29 9.39
N GLU A 131 1.38 -6.26 8.73
CA GLU A 131 1.41 -4.93 9.33
C GLU A 131 0.00 -4.35 9.48
N ALA A 132 -0.87 -4.65 8.52
CA ALA A 132 -2.24 -4.18 8.61
C ALA A 132 -2.94 -4.78 9.83
N ALA A 133 -2.71 -6.06 10.09
CA ALA A 133 -3.29 -6.68 11.27
C ALA A 133 -2.75 -6.05 12.55
N CYS A 134 -1.46 -5.75 12.58
CA CYS A 134 -0.87 -5.07 13.72
C CYS A 134 -1.46 -3.69 13.93
N LEU A 135 -1.61 -2.93 12.87
CA LEU A 135 -2.13 -1.57 12.98
C LEU A 135 -3.58 -1.58 13.42
N ARG A 136 -4.37 -2.51 12.89
CA ARG A 136 -5.77 -2.58 13.24
C ARG A 136 -5.93 -2.94 14.72
N ASP A 137 -5.20 -3.95 15.18
CA ASP A 137 -5.33 -4.42 16.55
C ASP A 137 -4.57 -3.53 17.52
N GLY A 138 -3.38 -3.13 17.16
CA GLY A 138 -2.56 -2.33 18.04
C GLY A 138 -3.03 -0.93 18.19
N ALA A 139 -3.88 -0.48 17.31
CA ALA A 139 -4.37 0.88 17.36
C ALA A 139 -5.06 1.11 18.67
N GLU A 140 -5.62 0.06 19.18
CA GLU A 140 -6.23 0.26 20.39
C GLU A 140 -5.27 0.48 21.47
N GLY A 141 -4.17 -0.14 21.45
CA GLY A 141 -3.24 0.03 22.49
C GLY A 141 -2.48 1.24 22.44
N ASP A 142 -2.41 1.84 21.32
CA ASP A 142 -1.59 2.80 21.21
C ASP A 142 -1.95 3.92 21.38
N ARG A 143 -2.40 4.02 21.60
CA ARG A 143 -2.41 5.18 21.70
C ARG A 143 -3.01 5.82 21.52
#